data_c726c1244198998609f309516bead327
#
_entry.id   c726c1244198998609f309516bead327
#
_cell.length_a   1.000
_cell.length_b   1.000
_cell.length_c   1.000
_cell.angle_alpha   90.00
_cell.angle_beta   90.00
_cell.angle_gamma   90.00
#
_symmetry.space_group_name_H-M   'P 1'
#
loop_
_entity.id
_entity.type
_entity.pdbx_description
1 polymer ?
#
loop_
_entity_poly.entity_id
_entity_poly.type
_entity_poly.pdbx_seq_one_letter_code
_entity_poly.pdbx_strand_id
1 'polypeptide(L)'
;EARKAAAELGYPVILRAAYALGGLGSGFCDNEDELNRLAEKAFSFSPQVLVEKSLKGWKEIEYEVVRDRYDNCITVCNMENFDPLGIHTGESIVVAPTQTLTDHESQKLRSLAIKIIRHIGIIGECNVQYALDPNSEDYRVIEVNARLSRSSALASKATGYPLAFVAAKLGMGYGLFELKNSITKTTSVFFEPALDYVVCKIPRWDLSKFRGVDRELGSSMKSVGEVMAIGRSFEEAIQKGLRMIGQSMHGFVENKELEIDDIDVALREPTDKRIFIISKAMHKGYTIDQIHDLTKI
;
A
#
# COMPACT_ATOMS: atom_id res chain seq x y z
N GLU A 1 23.35 -0.31 -21.37
CA GLU A 1 22.86 0.90 -20.67
C GLU A 1 22.32 0.54 -19.28
N ALA A 2 21.42 -0.47 -19.13
CA ALA A 2 20.86 -0.87 -17.84
C ALA A 2 21.91 -1.23 -16.78
N ARG A 3 22.97 -1.99 -17.15
CA ARG A 3 24.10 -2.31 -16.25
C ARG A 3 24.81 -1.06 -15.74
N LYS A 4 25.05 -0.09 -16.62
CA LYS A 4 25.71 1.16 -16.24
C LYS A 4 24.84 1.95 -15.26
N ALA A 5 23.55 2.06 -15.52
CA ALA A 5 22.61 2.73 -14.61
C ALA A 5 22.54 2.03 -13.25
N ALA A 6 22.49 0.69 -13.22
CA ALA A 6 22.48 -0.08 -11.97
C ALA A 6 23.78 0.08 -11.17
N ALA A 7 24.92 0.12 -11.84
CA ALA A 7 26.21 0.36 -11.19
C ALA A 7 26.33 1.77 -10.59
N GLU A 8 25.73 2.78 -11.23
CA GLU A 8 25.68 4.16 -10.72
C GLU A 8 24.73 4.30 -9.53
N LEU A 9 23.58 3.59 -9.54
CA LEU A 9 22.60 3.61 -8.45
C LEU A 9 23.02 2.78 -7.24
N GLY A 10 23.81 1.72 -7.47
CA GLY A 10 24.14 0.70 -6.46
C GLY A 10 22.98 -0.29 -6.27
N TYR A 11 23.35 -1.57 -6.09
CA TYR A 11 22.37 -2.64 -5.80
C TYR A 11 21.87 -2.59 -4.34
N PRO A 12 20.62 -3.05 -4.07
CA PRO A 12 19.64 -3.57 -5.01
C PRO A 12 18.98 -2.47 -5.86
N VAL A 13 18.59 -2.84 -7.10
CA VAL A 13 17.82 -1.99 -7.99
C VAL A 13 16.49 -2.65 -8.37
N ILE A 14 15.54 -1.85 -8.85
CA ILE A 14 14.31 -2.31 -9.48
C ILE A 14 14.45 -2.09 -10.98
N LEU A 15 14.17 -3.12 -11.76
CA LEU A 15 14.01 -3.00 -13.21
C LEU A 15 12.52 -3.07 -13.54
N ARG A 16 12.03 -2.11 -14.33
CA ARG A 16 10.64 -2.09 -14.81
C ARG A 16 10.60 -1.94 -16.32
N ALA A 17 9.82 -2.78 -16.97
CA ALA A 17 9.53 -2.61 -18.39
C ALA A 17 8.62 -1.37 -18.60
N ALA A 18 8.98 -0.47 -19.50
CA ALA A 18 8.35 0.85 -19.64
C ALA A 18 6.86 0.78 -20.04
N TYR A 19 6.44 -0.29 -20.72
CA TYR A 19 5.08 -0.43 -21.25
C TYR A 19 4.34 -1.66 -20.74
N ALA A 20 4.81 -2.28 -19.66
CA ALA A 20 4.19 -3.48 -19.11
C ALA A 20 3.03 -3.13 -18.18
N LEU A 21 1.87 -3.74 -18.40
CA LEU A 21 0.73 -3.72 -17.50
C LEU A 21 0.89 -4.80 -16.41
N GLY A 22 0.57 -4.45 -15.16
CA GLY A 22 0.54 -5.42 -14.05
C GLY A 22 1.89 -5.99 -13.63
N GLY A 23 2.99 -5.24 -13.84
CA GLY A 23 4.31 -5.61 -13.33
C GLY A 23 5.04 -6.69 -14.15
N LEU A 24 4.52 -7.10 -15.31
CA LEU A 24 5.18 -8.06 -16.20
C LEU A 24 6.56 -7.53 -16.64
N GLY A 25 7.62 -8.33 -16.48
CA GLY A 25 8.99 -7.93 -16.81
C GLY A 25 9.59 -6.92 -15.84
N SER A 26 9.00 -6.77 -14.65
CA SER A 26 9.53 -5.95 -13.56
C SER A 26 9.93 -6.81 -12.38
N GLY A 27 10.92 -6.36 -11.61
CA GLY A 27 11.36 -7.07 -10.41
C GLY A 27 12.58 -6.44 -9.76
N PHE A 28 12.91 -6.96 -8.60
CA PHE A 28 14.13 -6.59 -7.88
C PHE A 28 15.33 -7.35 -8.42
N CYS A 29 16.48 -6.69 -8.38
CA CYS A 29 17.77 -7.26 -8.76
C CYS A 29 18.78 -6.91 -7.66
N ASP A 30 19.28 -7.92 -6.97
CA ASP A 30 20.26 -7.75 -5.89
C ASP A 30 21.69 -7.72 -6.44
N ASN A 31 21.89 -8.12 -7.70
CA ASN A 31 23.17 -8.19 -8.37
C ASN A 31 23.04 -8.09 -9.91
N GLU A 32 24.18 -8.02 -10.60
CA GLU A 32 24.23 -7.86 -12.05
C GLU A 32 23.67 -9.09 -12.82
N ASP A 33 23.82 -10.29 -12.28
CA ASP A 33 23.33 -11.50 -12.94
C ASP A 33 21.80 -11.55 -12.95
N GLU A 34 21.17 -11.13 -11.85
CA GLU A 34 19.72 -10.99 -11.76
C GLU A 34 19.20 -9.90 -12.68
N LEU A 35 19.89 -8.75 -12.70
CA LEU A 35 19.57 -7.66 -13.62
C LEU A 35 19.61 -8.14 -15.06
N ASN A 36 20.62 -8.89 -15.48
CA ASN A 36 20.76 -9.40 -16.84
C ASN A 36 19.59 -10.33 -17.21
N ARG A 37 19.30 -11.30 -16.35
CA ARG A 37 18.18 -12.25 -16.57
C ARG A 37 16.84 -11.52 -16.70
N LEU A 38 16.59 -10.58 -15.81
CA LEU A 38 15.33 -9.83 -15.82
C LEU A 38 15.25 -8.88 -17.02
N ALA A 39 16.37 -8.23 -17.38
CA ALA A 39 16.44 -7.33 -18.53
C ALA A 39 16.18 -8.08 -19.86
N GLU A 40 16.74 -9.27 -20.06
CA GLU A 40 16.46 -10.10 -21.21
C GLU A 40 14.96 -10.37 -21.35
N LYS A 41 14.32 -10.77 -20.24
CA LYS A 41 12.87 -10.97 -20.18
C LYS A 41 12.10 -9.68 -20.45
N ALA A 42 12.48 -8.56 -19.85
CA ALA A 42 11.80 -7.29 -20.03
C ALA A 42 11.90 -6.78 -21.48
N PHE A 43 13.05 -6.90 -22.12
CA PHE A 43 13.25 -6.49 -23.51
C PHE A 43 12.51 -7.36 -24.52
N SER A 44 12.02 -8.57 -24.14
CA SER A 44 11.12 -9.31 -25.02
C SER A 44 9.72 -8.70 -25.14
N PHE A 45 9.34 -7.83 -24.21
CA PHE A 45 8.02 -7.17 -24.17
C PHE A 45 8.08 -5.67 -24.44
N SER A 46 9.20 -5.02 -24.12
CA SER A 46 9.35 -3.58 -24.18
C SER A 46 10.73 -3.19 -24.71
N PRO A 47 10.83 -2.24 -25.66
CA PRO A 47 12.12 -1.74 -26.12
C PRO A 47 12.87 -0.90 -25.07
N GLN A 48 12.22 -0.54 -23.98
CA GLN A 48 12.75 0.33 -22.94
C GLN A 48 12.48 -0.26 -21.54
N VAL A 49 13.44 -0.07 -20.64
CA VAL A 49 13.31 -0.41 -19.23
C VAL A 49 13.72 0.79 -18.38
N LEU A 50 13.12 0.92 -17.22
CA LEU A 50 13.53 1.82 -16.15
C LEU A 50 14.39 1.03 -15.17
N VAL A 51 15.51 1.63 -14.74
CA VAL A 51 16.34 1.09 -13.66
C VAL A 51 16.28 2.10 -12.52
N GLU A 52 15.74 1.68 -11.38
CA GLU A 52 15.46 2.54 -10.25
C GLU A 52 16.17 2.00 -9.00
N LYS A 53 16.55 2.92 -8.10
CA LYS A 53 17.04 2.53 -6.78
C LYS A 53 15.95 1.80 -6.01
N SER A 54 16.28 0.65 -5.43
CA SER A 54 15.35 -0.05 -4.55
C SER A 54 15.16 0.71 -3.24
N LEU A 55 13.90 0.88 -2.86
CA LEU A 55 13.49 1.42 -1.56
C LEU A 55 12.82 0.31 -0.72
N LYS A 56 13.17 -0.95 -0.97
CA LYS A 56 12.66 -2.10 -0.20
C LYS A 56 12.92 -1.88 1.28
N GLY A 57 11.89 -2.09 2.10
CA GLY A 57 11.97 -1.86 3.54
C GLY A 57 11.51 -0.46 4.00
N TRP A 58 11.25 0.48 3.07
CA TRP A 58 10.66 1.76 3.41
C TRP A 58 9.16 1.60 3.67
N LYS A 59 8.59 2.50 4.47
CA LYS A 59 7.13 2.56 4.69
C LYS A 59 6.43 3.03 3.42
N GLU A 60 5.28 2.46 3.12
CA GLU A 60 4.41 2.95 2.05
C GLU A 60 3.21 3.66 2.64
N ILE A 61 3.07 4.95 2.30
CA ILE A 61 2.03 5.84 2.81
C ILE A 61 1.22 6.39 1.64
N GLU A 62 -0.09 6.42 1.78
CA GLU A 62 -1.00 6.90 0.75
C GLU A 62 -1.88 8.03 1.27
N TYR A 63 -2.19 8.98 0.38
CA TYR A 63 -3.17 10.03 0.60
C TYR A 63 -4.20 10.04 -0.53
N GLU A 64 -5.48 10.00 -0.15
CA GLU A 64 -6.58 10.27 -1.06
C GLU A 64 -6.93 11.75 -0.98
N VAL A 65 -6.88 12.43 -2.12
CA VAL A 65 -7.00 13.88 -2.24
C VAL A 65 -8.10 14.23 -3.25
N VAL A 66 -8.90 15.24 -2.96
CA VAL A 66 -9.84 15.81 -3.92
C VAL A 66 -9.56 17.29 -4.12
N ARG A 67 -9.68 17.75 -5.39
CA ARG A 67 -9.50 19.16 -5.76
C ARG A 67 -10.54 19.57 -6.78
N ASP A 68 -11.16 20.73 -6.58
CA ASP A 68 -12.08 21.35 -7.53
C ASP A 68 -11.42 22.34 -8.49
N ARG A 69 -12.17 22.86 -9.42
CA ARG A 69 -11.70 23.85 -10.42
C ARG A 69 -11.36 25.22 -9.82
N TYR A 70 -11.79 25.48 -8.60
CA TYR A 70 -11.54 26.75 -7.90
C TYR A 70 -10.31 26.67 -6.98
N ASP A 71 -9.53 25.59 -7.11
CA ASP A 71 -8.34 25.31 -6.30
C ASP A 71 -8.62 24.97 -4.83
N ASN A 72 -9.87 24.69 -4.46
CA ASN A 72 -10.14 24.10 -3.16
C ASN A 72 -9.65 22.65 -3.17
N CYS A 73 -8.84 22.29 -2.19
CA CYS A 73 -8.19 20.98 -2.13
C CYS A 73 -8.17 20.49 -0.68
N ILE A 74 -8.57 19.23 -0.48
CA ILE A 74 -8.56 18.57 0.83
C ILE A 74 -7.99 17.16 0.71
N THR A 75 -7.42 16.67 1.79
CA THR A 75 -7.11 15.25 1.96
C THR A 75 -8.30 14.55 2.62
N VAL A 76 -8.75 13.46 2.02
CA VAL A 76 -9.91 12.70 2.51
C VAL A 76 -9.49 11.63 3.50
N CYS A 77 -8.36 10.99 3.23
CA CYS A 77 -7.85 9.91 4.07
C CYS A 77 -6.34 9.77 3.88
N ASN A 78 -5.63 9.48 4.96
CA ASN A 78 -4.29 8.94 4.90
C ASN A 78 -4.35 7.45 5.29
N MET A 79 -3.47 6.67 4.70
CA MET A 79 -3.40 5.22 4.89
C MET A 79 -1.94 4.78 4.88
N GLU A 80 -1.64 3.70 5.59
CA GLU A 80 -0.33 3.06 5.53
C GLU A 80 -0.46 1.57 5.24
N ASN A 81 0.50 1.05 4.48
CA ASN A 81 0.64 -0.36 4.28
C ASN A 81 1.34 -0.99 5.48
N PHE A 82 0.82 -2.11 5.95
CA PHE A 82 1.44 -2.90 7.01
C PHE A 82 2.76 -3.53 6.54
N ASP A 83 2.77 -4.00 5.31
CA ASP A 83 3.96 -4.52 4.67
C ASP A 83 4.83 -3.37 4.15
N PRO A 84 6.17 -3.49 4.23
CA PRO A 84 7.07 -2.50 3.66
C PRO A 84 6.96 -2.44 2.14
N LEU A 85 7.46 -1.36 1.55
CA LEU A 85 7.48 -1.13 0.11
C LEU A 85 8.09 -2.33 -0.64
N GLY A 86 7.46 -2.73 -1.72
CA GLY A 86 7.82 -3.88 -2.56
C GLY A 86 6.69 -4.87 -2.77
N ILE A 87 5.62 -4.75 -1.97
CA ILE A 87 4.37 -5.51 -2.14
C ILE A 87 3.32 -4.53 -2.67
N HIS A 88 2.60 -4.94 -3.71
CA HIS A 88 1.53 -4.11 -4.28
C HIS A 88 0.49 -3.77 -3.20
N THR A 89 0.05 -2.50 -3.11
CA THR A 89 -0.95 -2.05 -2.12
C THR A 89 -2.20 -2.93 -2.09
N GLY A 90 -2.64 -3.45 -3.24
CA GLY A 90 -3.76 -4.40 -3.32
C GLY A 90 -3.52 -5.71 -2.58
N GLU A 91 -2.26 -6.08 -2.37
CA GLU A 91 -1.82 -7.32 -1.70
C GLU A 91 -1.41 -7.08 -0.24
N SER A 92 -1.26 -5.84 0.18
CA SER A 92 -0.89 -5.49 1.55
C SER A 92 -2.11 -5.35 2.46
N ILE A 93 -1.89 -5.59 3.76
CA ILE A 93 -2.80 -5.12 4.80
C ILE A 93 -2.65 -3.60 4.86
N VAL A 94 -3.77 -2.86 4.80
CA VAL A 94 -3.76 -1.40 4.81
C VAL A 94 -4.55 -0.88 6.00
N VAL A 95 -4.00 0.12 6.67
CA VAL A 95 -4.57 0.70 7.88
C VAL A 95 -4.90 2.18 7.65
N ALA A 96 -6.07 2.60 8.09
CA ALA A 96 -6.53 3.98 8.07
C ALA A 96 -7.11 4.39 9.44
N PRO A 97 -6.75 5.55 9.98
CA PRO A 97 -5.65 6.43 9.55
C PRO A 97 -4.29 5.80 9.80
N THR A 98 -3.22 6.41 9.28
CA THR A 98 -1.84 5.99 9.57
C THR A 98 -1.60 5.89 11.08
N GLN A 99 -0.91 4.83 11.53
CA GLN A 99 -0.68 4.55 12.95
C GLN A 99 0.75 4.85 13.40
N THR A 100 1.71 4.80 12.46
CA THR A 100 3.14 4.88 12.77
C THR A 100 3.79 6.22 12.39
N LEU A 101 3.04 7.15 11.82
CA LEU A 101 3.53 8.49 11.51
C LEU A 101 3.46 9.40 12.73
N THR A 102 4.49 10.21 12.92
CA THR A 102 4.43 11.40 13.78
C THR A 102 3.49 12.44 13.16
N ASP A 103 3.00 13.37 13.97
CA ASP A 103 2.20 14.50 13.46
C ASP A 103 2.98 15.30 12.41
N HIS A 104 4.28 15.54 12.65
CA HIS A 104 5.14 16.25 11.71
C HIS A 104 5.22 15.55 10.33
N GLU A 105 5.45 14.26 10.30
CA GLU A 105 5.50 13.47 9.05
C GLU A 105 4.15 13.49 8.35
N SER A 106 3.06 13.31 9.11
CA SER A 106 1.70 13.33 8.57
C SER A 106 1.38 14.68 7.92
N GLN A 107 1.65 15.81 8.59
CA GLN A 107 1.42 17.14 8.05
C GLN A 107 2.33 17.46 6.86
N LYS A 108 3.58 17.01 6.89
CA LYS A 108 4.54 17.14 5.78
C LYS A 108 4.02 16.45 4.53
N LEU A 109 3.67 15.17 4.63
CA LEU A 109 3.18 14.37 3.49
C LEU A 109 1.82 14.87 2.99
N ARG A 110 0.92 15.29 3.90
CA ARG A 110 -0.35 15.94 3.55
C ARG A 110 -0.13 17.20 2.71
N SER A 111 0.74 18.08 3.17
CA SER A 111 1.04 19.36 2.47
C SER A 111 1.66 19.10 1.10
N LEU A 112 2.50 18.08 0.99
CA LEU A 112 3.09 17.65 -0.27
C LEU A 112 2.03 17.09 -1.23
N ALA A 113 1.10 16.27 -0.75
CA ALA A 113 0.00 15.74 -1.57
C ALA A 113 -0.82 16.87 -2.19
N ILE A 114 -1.22 17.86 -1.40
CA ILE A 114 -1.95 19.04 -1.86
C ILE A 114 -1.12 19.82 -2.90
N LYS A 115 0.18 20.03 -2.63
CA LYS A 115 1.09 20.76 -3.54
C LYS A 115 1.22 20.04 -4.88
N ILE A 116 1.37 18.70 -4.87
CA ILE A 116 1.49 17.88 -6.08
C ILE A 116 0.22 18.00 -6.93
N ILE A 117 -0.95 17.79 -6.32
CA ILE A 117 -2.24 17.80 -7.03
C ILE A 117 -2.51 19.18 -7.64
N ARG A 118 -2.19 20.26 -6.93
CA ARG A 118 -2.28 21.64 -7.45
C ARG A 118 -1.32 21.89 -8.61
N HIS A 119 -0.08 21.42 -8.47
CA HIS A 119 0.94 21.60 -9.52
C HIS A 119 0.58 20.87 -10.82
N ILE A 120 0.06 19.66 -10.72
CA ILE A 120 -0.39 18.89 -11.89
C ILE A 120 -1.70 19.46 -12.46
N GLY A 121 -2.50 20.16 -11.64
CA GLY A 121 -3.76 20.75 -12.07
C GLY A 121 -4.93 19.76 -12.12
N ILE A 122 -4.87 18.66 -11.38
CA ILE A 122 -5.92 17.64 -11.36
C ILE A 122 -7.20 18.23 -10.78
N ILE A 123 -8.33 17.97 -11.44
CA ILE A 123 -9.69 18.25 -10.96
C ILE A 123 -10.39 16.90 -10.75
N GLY A 124 -10.87 16.66 -9.55
CA GLY A 124 -11.46 15.39 -9.15
C GLY A 124 -10.71 14.74 -8.00
N GLU A 125 -10.59 13.44 -8.04
CA GLU A 125 -9.93 12.63 -7.02
C GLU A 125 -8.56 12.16 -7.52
N CYS A 126 -7.63 12.03 -6.59
CA CYS A 126 -6.28 11.55 -6.87
C CYS A 126 -5.68 10.86 -5.65
N ASN A 127 -5.02 9.74 -5.90
CA ASN A 127 -4.21 9.04 -4.91
C ASN A 127 -2.74 9.41 -5.08
N VAL A 128 -2.06 9.73 -3.99
CA VAL A 128 -0.61 10.01 -3.95
C VAL A 128 0.05 9.00 -3.04
N GLN A 129 1.04 8.27 -3.56
CA GLN A 129 1.78 7.24 -2.82
C GLN A 129 3.21 7.72 -2.55
N TYR A 130 3.63 7.51 -1.31
CA TYR A 130 4.95 7.86 -0.81
C TYR A 130 5.68 6.64 -0.27
N ALA A 131 6.99 6.59 -0.51
CA ALA A 131 7.93 5.85 0.31
C ALA A 131 8.51 6.79 1.36
N LEU A 132 8.48 6.38 2.62
CA LEU A 132 9.06 7.10 3.75
C LEU A 132 10.12 6.23 4.40
N ASP A 133 11.32 6.77 4.57
CA ASP A 133 12.40 6.06 5.26
C ASP A 133 12.04 5.85 6.74
N PRO A 134 12.04 4.62 7.26
CA PRO A 134 11.71 4.35 8.66
C PRO A 134 12.70 4.95 9.66
N ASN A 135 13.90 5.35 9.23
CA ASN A 135 14.98 5.81 10.10
C ASN A 135 15.26 7.32 9.96
N SER A 136 14.61 7.99 9.03
CA SER A 136 14.79 9.42 8.78
C SER A 136 13.52 10.05 8.23
N GLU A 137 13.53 11.36 8.01
CA GLU A 137 12.41 12.06 7.35
C GLU A 137 12.52 12.06 5.82
N ASP A 138 13.41 11.25 5.25
CA ASP A 138 13.54 11.14 3.80
C ASP A 138 12.33 10.45 3.19
N TYR A 139 11.86 10.96 2.08
CA TYR A 139 10.70 10.42 1.37
C TYR A 139 10.88 10.46 -0.13
N ARG A 140 10.13 9.63 -0.82
CA ARG A 140 10.01 9.68 -2.30
C ARG A 140 8.55 9.62 -2.68
N VAL A 141 8.16 10.34 -3.72
CA VAL A 141 6.88 10.18 -4.38
C VAL A 141 7.00 8.97 -5.31
N ILE A 142 6.21 7.95 -5.06
CA ILE A 142 6.26 6.70 -5.85
C ILE A 142 5.41 6.85 -7.09
N GLU A 143 4.14 7.24 -6.89
CA GLU A 143 3.25 7.50 -8.01
C GLU A 143 2.09 8.41 -7.63
N VAL A 144 1.47 8.98 -8.65
CA VAL A 144 0.28 9.82 -8.55
C VAL A 144 -0.78 9.25 -9.48
N ASN A 145 -1.85 8.74 -8.90
CA ASN A 145 -2.95 8.12 -9.63
C ASN A 145 -4.13 9.08 -9.74
N ALA A 146 -4.25 9.80 -10.87
CA ALA A 146 -5.34 10.75 -11.15
C ALA A 146 -6.63 10.03 -11.54
N ARG A 147 -7.07 9.10 -10.73
CA ARG A 147 -8.25 8.26 -10.94
C ARG A 147 -8.68 7.59 -9.65
N LEU A 148 -9.95 7.22 -9.56
CA LEU A 148 -10.42 6.32 -8.49
C LEU A 148 -9.70 4.97 -8.56
N SER A 149 -9.40 4.42 -7.41
CA SER A 149 -8.67 3.18 -7.23
C SER A 149 -9.32 2.28 -6.16
N ARG A 150 -8.70 1.15 -5.85
CA ARG A 150 -9.14 0.31 -4.72
C ARG A 150 -8.96 1.02 -3.39
N SER A 151 -7.88 1.79 -3.23
CA SER A 151 -7.65 2.61 -2.03
C SER A 151 -8.70 3.69 -1.86
N SER A 152 -9.19 4.29 -2.94
CA SER A 152 -10.32 5.25 -2.89
C SER A 152 -11.60 4.61 -2.37
N ALA A 153 -11.86 3.35 -2.72
CA ALA A 153 -12.99 2.60 -2.18
C ALA A 153 -12.83 2.32 -0.67
N LEU A 154 -11.61 1.96 -0.24
CA LEU A 154 -11.27 1.80 1.17
C LEU A 154 -11.45 3.11 1.93
N ALA A 155 -10.87 4.20 1.43
CA ALA A 155 -10.99 5.52 2.03
C ALA A 155 -12.45 5.98 2.15
N SER A 156 -13.26 5.75 1.11
CA SER A 156 -14.69 6.07 1.14
C SER A 156 -15.43 5.31 2.25
N LYS A 157 -15.17 4.02 2.40
CA LYS A 157 -15.78 3.18 3.44
C LYS A 157 -15.27 3.56 4.84
N ALA A 158 -13.96 3.83 4.95
CA ALA A 158 -13.34 4.18 6.22
C ALA A 158 -13.84 5.52 6.77
N THR A 159 -14.02 6.51 5.91
CA THR A 159 -14.32 7.89 6.31
C THR A 159 -15.80 8.27 6.19
N GLY A 160 -16.59 7.48 5.47
CA GLY A 160 -17.94 7.89 5.07
C GLY A 160 -17.96 9.05 4.06
N TYR A 161 -16.82 9.35 3.42
CA TYR A 161 -16.71 10.38 2.39
C TYR A 161 -16.94 9.73 1.01
N PRO A 162 -17.97 10.12 0.25
CA PRO A 162 -18.34 9.46 -0.99
C PRO A 162 -17.45 9.89 -2.16
N LEU A 163 -16.20 9.44 -2.20
CA LEU A 163 -15.18 9.87 -3.17
C LEU A 163 -15.65 9.79 -4.62
N ALA A 164 -16.26 8.67 -5.04
CA ALA A 164 -16.73 8.50 -6.41
C ALA A 164 -17.81 9.51 -6.79
N PHE A 165 -18.77 9.76 -5.90
CA PHE A 165 -19.81 10.77 -6.10
C PHE A 165 -19.20 12.16 -6.22
N VAL A 166 -18.32 12.52 -5.29
CA VAL A 166 -17.67 13.83 -5.26
C VAL A 166 -16.83 14.03 -6.52
N ALA A 167 -15.96 13.06 -6.87
CA ALA A 167 -15.11 13.13 -8.07
C ALA A 167 -15.95 13.34 -9.35
N ALA A 168 -17.07 12.63 -9.50
CA ALA A 168 -17.98 12.80 -10.64
C ALA A 168 -18.58 14.21 -10.68
N LYS A 169 -18.98 14.77 -9.54
CA LYS A 169 -19.52 16.13 -9.45
C LYS A 169 -18.45 17.19 -9.77
N LEU A 170 -17.23 17.02 -9.24
CA LEU A 170 -16.11 17.91 -9.55
C LEU A 170 -15.77 17.90 -11.05
N GLY A 171 -15.79 16.72 -11.67
CA GLY A 171 -15.60 16.57 -13.12
C GLY A 171 -16.69 17.27 -13.97
N MET A 172 -17.89 17.43 -13.42
CA MET A 172 -18.97 18.22 -14.02
C MET A 172 -18.88 19.73 -13.72
N GLY A 173 -17.84 20.17 -12.98
CA GLY A 173 -17.55 21.58 -12.73
C GLY A 173 -18.14 22.13 -11.43
N TYR A 174 -18.70 21.30 -10.55
CA TYR A 174 -19.10 21.75 -9.20
C TYR A 174 -17.87 22.08 -8.36
N GLY A 175 -18.03 23.04 -7.44
CA GLY A 175 -17.05 23.31 -6.38
C GLY A 175 -17.32 22.46 -5.15
N LEU A 176 -16.28 22.17 -4.35
CA LEU A 176 -16.43 21.42 -3.09
C LEU A 176 -17.42 22.10 -2.12
N PHE A 177 -17.46 23.42 -2.10
CA PHE A 177 -18.36 24.20 -1.25
C PHE A 177 -19.83 24.11 -1.66
N GLU A 178 -20.15 23.68 -2.90
CA GLU A 178 -21.51 23.53 -3.41
C GLU A 178 -22.11 22.16 -3.07
N LEU A 179 -21.30 21.21 -2.62
CA LEU A 179 -21.69 19.82 -2.46
C LEU A 179 -21.90 19.45 -0.99
N LYS A 180 -22.95 18.66 -0.75
CA LYS A 180 -23.16 17.96 0.52
C LYS A 180 -22.75 16.51 0.41
N ASN A 181 -22.28 15.96 1.51
CA ASN A 181 -21.99 14.53 1.63
C ASN A 181 -23.29 13.73 1.43
N SER A 182 -23.34 12.90 0.39
CA SER A 182 -24.53 12.12 0.03
C SER A 182 -24.87 11.02 1.03
N ILE A 183 -23.93 10.62 1.89
CA ILE A 183 -24.12 9.59 2.93
C ILE A 183 -24.68 10.22 4.20
N THR A 184 -24.01 11.23 4.75
CA THR A 184 -24.42 11.91 5.99
C THR A 184 -25.60 12.87 5.76
N LYS A 185 -25.74 13.41 4.54
CA LYS A 185 -26.74 14.39 4.09
C LYS A 185 -26.69 15.75 4.79
N THR A 186 -25.89 15.89 5.82
CA THR A 186 -25.79 17.06 6.68
C THR A 186 -24.46 17.79 6.57
N THR A 187 -23.35 17.06 6.37
CA THR A 187 -22.01 17.64 6.29
C THR A 187 -21.66 18.12 4.87
N SER A 188 -20.83 19.16 4.79
CA SER A 188 -20.22 19.56 3.52
C SER A 188 -19.19 18.54 3.07
N VAL A 189 -18.99 18.42 1.75
CA VAL A 189 -17.84 17.68 1.23
C VAL A 189 -16.54 18.49 1.28
N PHE A 190 -16.62 19.81 1.50
CA PHE A 190 -15.45 20.66 1.76
C PHE A 190 -15.04 20.57 3.23
N PHE A 191 -14.67 19.38 3.62
CA PHE A 191 -14.33 19.04 4.99
C PHE A 191 -13.39 17.83 4.98
N GLU A 192 -12.26 17.94 5.67
CA GLU A 192 -11.34 16.81 5.84
C GLU A 192 -11.87 15.87 6.94
N PRO A 193 -12.15 14.60 6.62
CA PRO A 193 -12.57 13.65 7.63
C PRO A 193 -11.51 13.44 8.70
N ALA A 194 -11.94 13.29 9.95
CA ALA A 194 -11.09 12.89 11.08
C ALA A 194 -11.67 11.60 11.68
N LEU A 195 -10.82 10.59 11.85
CA LEU A 195 -11.22 9.28 12.36
C LEU A 195 -10.80 9.15 13.83
N ASP A 196 -11.76 8.78 14.69
CA ASP A 196 -11.54 8.39 16.08
C ASP A 196 -11.57 6.86 16.27
N TYR A 197 -11.44 6.12 15.18
CA TYR A 197 -11.40 4.67 15.10
C TYR A 197 -10.37 4.25 14.05
N VAL A 198 -9.99 2.97 14.08
CA VAL A 198 -9.04 2.38 13.13
C VAL A 198 -9.77 1.43 12.20
N VAL A 199 -9.46 1.55 10.92
CA VAL A 199 -9.94 0.66 9.87
C VAL A 199 -8.78 -0.14 9.32
N CYS A 200 -8.94 -1.46 9.25
CA CYS A 200 -7.94 -2.37 8.71
C CYS A 200 -8.53 -3.14 7.53
N LYS A 201 -7.94 -2.98 6.35
CA LYS A 201 -8.24 -3.77 5.15
C LYS A 201 -7.28 -4.96 5.11
N ILE A 202 -7.81 -6.17 4.99
CA ILE A 202 -7.00 -7.39 4.85
C ILE A 202 -7.39 -8.10 3.56
N PRO A 203 -6.45 -8.33 2.63
CA PRO A 203 -6.70 -9.08 1.41
C PRO A 203 -7.00 -10.55 1.71
N ARG A 204 -7.75 -11.17 0.82
CA ARG A 204 -7.95 -12.61 0.80
C ARG A 204 -7.24 -13.23 -0.39
N TRP A 205 -6.47 -14.26 -0.13
CA TRP A 205 -5.80 -15.07 -1.14
C TRP A 205 -6.33 -16.50 -1.10
N ASP A 206 -6.54 -17.08 -2.27
CA ASP A 206 -6.94 -18.48 -2.43
C ASP A 206 -5.80 -19.31 -3.07
N LEU A 207 -4.55 -18.90 -2.85
CA LEU A 207 -3.37 -19.50 -3.48
C LEU A 207 -3.22 -20.99 -3.20
N SER A 208 -3.68 -21.46 -2.05
CA SER A 208 -3.66 -22.88 -1.69
C SER A 208 -4.56 -23.77 -2.58
N LYS A 209 -5.52 -23.18 -3.31
CA LYS A 209 -6.41 -23.91 -4.22
C LYS A 209 -5.74 -24.30 -5.54
N PHE A 210 -4.61 -23.70 -5.86
CA PHE A 210 -3.90 -23.88 -7.11
C PHE A 210 -2.56 -24.61 -6.89
N ARG A 211 -2.30 -25.65 -7.68
CA ARG A 211 -1.02 -26.37 -7.62
C ARG A 211 0.05 -25.60 -8.40
N GLY A 212 1.25 -25.50 -7.84
CA GLY A 212 2.42 -24.88 -8.49
C GLY A 212 2.36 -23.35 -8.60
N VAL A 213 1.44 -22.71 -7.89
CA VAL A 213 1.40 -21.24 -7.81
C VAL A 213 2.47 -20.78 -6.82
N ASP A 214 3.22 -19.78 -7.22
CA ASP A 214 4.12 -19.03 -6.33
C ASP A 214 3.29 -18.26 -5.30
N ARG A 215 3.57 -18.46 -4.01
CA ARG A 215 2.87 -17.85 -2.89
C ARG A 215 3.51 -16.54 -2.43
N GLU A 216 4.67 -16.19 -2.93
CA GLU A 216 5.33 -14.94 -2.59
C GLU A 216 4.54 -13.75 -3.11
N LEU A 217 4.22 -12.82 -2.24
CA LEU A 217 3.56 -11.57 -2.57
C LEU A 217 4.59 -10.55 -3.04
N GLY A 218 4.26 -9.82 -4.08
CA GLY A 218 5.13 -8.83 -4.69
C GLY A 218 4.34 -7.76 -5.44
N SER A 219 4.89 -7.29 -6.55
CA SER A 219 4.28 -6.23 -7.36
C SER A 219 3.06 -6.68 -8.18
N SER A 220 2.81 -8.00 -8.31
CA SER A 220 1.68 -8.54 -9.04
C SER A 220 0.49 -8.82 -8.13
N MET A 221 -0.73 -8.54 -8.62
CA MET A 221 -1.96 -8.79 -7.88
C MET A 221 -2.36 -10.26 -7.95
N LYS A 222 -2.51 -10.90 -6.78
CA LYS A 222 -2.90 -12.31 -6.59
C LYS A 222 -4.14 -12.46 -5.72
N SER A 223 -4.57 -11.41 -5.02
CA SER A 223 -5.73 -11.44 -4.12
C SER A 223 -7.05 -11.56 -4.89
N VAL A 224 -8.00 -12.29 -4.32
CA VAL A 224 -9.33 -12.54 -4.92
C VAL A 224 -10.44 -11.74 -4.26
N GLY A 225 -10.14 -11.05 -3.16
CA GLY A 225 -11.08 -10.24 -2.41
C GLY A 225 -10.42 -9.60 -1.21
N GLU A 226 -11.22 -8.95 -0.39
CA GLU A 226 -10.75 -8.27 0.82
C GLU A 226 -11.85 -8.19 1.87
N VAL A 227 -11.46 -8.04 3.12
CA VAL A 227 -12.33 -7.66 4.22
C VAL A 227 -11.88 -6.32 4.76
N MET A 228 -12.82 -5.58 5.35
CA MET A 228 -12.55 -4.35 6.07
C MET A 228 -13.11 -4.46 7.48
N ALA A 229 -12.26 -4.29 8.47
CA ALA A 229 -12.63 -4.32 9.88
C ALA A 229 -12.44 -2.95 10.51
N ILE A 230 -13.30 -2.61 11.46
CA ILE A 230 -13.29 -1.37 12.23
C ILE A 230 -13.14 -1.71 13.71
N GLY A 231 -12.23 -1.01 14.38
CA GLY A 231 -11.98 -1.14 15.81
C GLY A 231 -11.65 0.21 16.45
N ARG A 232 -11.65 0.25 17.78
CA ARG A 232 -11.20 1.44 18.52
C ARG A 232 -9.68 1.54 18.58
N SER A 233 -9.00 0.42 18.40
CA SER A 233 -7.54 0.36 18.29
C SER A 233 -7.14 -0.51 17.10
N PHE A 234 -5.85 -0.42 16.73
CA PHE A 234 -5.28 -1.27 15.68
C PHE A 234 -5.41 -2.76 16.01
N GLU A 235 -5.14 -3.15 17.25
CA GLU A 235 -5.19 -4.53 17.70
C GLU A 235 -6.62 -5.11 17.59
N GLU A 236 -7.62 -4.32 17.92
CA GLU A 236 -9.02 -4.73 17.74
C GLU A 236 -9.36 -4.91 16.24
N ALA A 237 -9.00 -3.93 15.42
CA ALA A 237 -9.31 -3.94 13.99
C ALA A 237 -8.63 -5.11 13.26
N ILE A 238 -7.33 -5.33 13.50
CA ILE A 238 -6.59 -6.43 12.85
C ILE A 238 -7.11 -7.80 13.28
N GLN A 239 -7.41 -7.99 14.57
CA GLN A 239 -7.98 -9.24 15.07
C GLN A 239 -9.34 -9.56 14.42
N LYS A 240 -10.22 -8.57 14.30
CA LYS A 240 -11.50 -8.72 13.61
C LYS A 240 -11.30 -9.12 12.15
N GLY A 241 -10.44 -8.39 11.44
CA GLY A 241 -10.16 -8.62 10.01
C GLY A 241 -9.60 -10.00 9.74
N LEU A 242 -8.59 -10.42 10.49
CA LEU A 242 -7.96 -11.74 10.32
C LEU A 242 -8.93 -12.89 10.55
N ARG A 243 -9.88 -12.76 11.47
CA ARG A 243 -10.94 -13.78 11.65
C ARG A 243 -11.95 -13.79 10.51
N MET A 244 -12.20 -12.61 9.91
CA MET A 244 -13.19 -12.47 8.84
C MET A 244 -12.74 -13.02 7.49
N ILE A 245 -11.42 -13.09 7.22
CA ILE A 245 -10.93 -13.57 5.92
C ILE A 245 -11.16 -15.08 5.69
N GLY A 246 -11.51 -15.84 6.71
CA GLY A 246 -11.98 -17.23 6.59
C GLY A 246 -10.93 -18.21 6.04
N GLN A 247 -9.66 -18.05 6.44
CA GLN A 247 -8.55 -18.92 6.04
C GLN A 247 -8.22 -20.00 7.07
N SER A 248 -9.21 -20.43 7.85
CA SER A 248 -9.05 -21.39 8.96
C SER A 248 -8.09 -20.92 10.04
N MET A 249 -7.89 -19.59 10.16
CA MET A 249 -7.06 -18.95 11.17
C MET A 249 -7.92 -18.22 12.19
N HIS A 250 -7.49 -18.24 13.45
CA HIS A 250 -8.27 -17.72 14.57
C HIS A 250 -7.98 -16.24 14.91
N GLY A 251 -7.24 -15.56 14.05
CA GLY A 251 -6.78 -14.19 14.24
C GLY A 251 -5.27 -14.11 14.48
N PHE A 252 -4.81 -13.02 15.06
CA PHE A 252 -3.39 -12.83 15.43
C PHE A 252 -3.11 -13.55 16.77
N VAL A 253 -3.01 -14.88 16.68
CA VAL A 253 -2.76 -15.80 17.80
C VAL A 253 -1.79 -16.89 17.33
N GLU A 254 -1.40 -17.81 18.20
CA GLU A 254 -0.41 -18.85 17.87
C GLU A 254 -0.74 -19.69 16.62
N ASN A 255 -2.04 -19.94 16.36
CA ASN A 255 -2.53 -20.80 15.26
C ASN A 255 -1.73 -22.12 15.20
N LYS A 256 -1.97 -23.02 16.15
CA LYS A 256 -1.18 -24.25 16.36
C LYS A 256 -1.11 -25.16 15.16
N GLU A 257 -2.16 -25.16 14.34
CA GLU A 257 -2.29 -25.96 13.10
C GLU A 257 -1.42 -25.43 11.95
N LEU A 258 -0.83 -24.23 12.09
CA LEU A 258 0.08 -23.69 11.10
C LEU A 258 1.46 -24.31 11.28
N GLU A 259 1.79 -25.30 10.45
CA GLU A 259 3.11 -25.91 10.39
C GLU A 259 4.08 -25.01 9.64
N ILE A 260 5.30 -24.87 10.17
CA ILE A 260 6.36 -24.04 9.59
C ILE A 260 7.68 -24.77 9.82
N ASP A 261 8.36 -25.08 8.73
CA ASP A 261 9.65 -25.77 8.76
C ASP A 261 10.76 -24.86 9.29
N ASP A 262 10.86 -23.66 8.76
CA ASP A 262 11.83 -22.64 9.16
C ASP A 262 11.13 -21.28 9.33
N ILE A 263 11.12 -20.77 10.56
CA ILE A 263 10.45 -19.51 10.90
C ILE A 263 11.18 -18.31 10.30
N ASP A 264 12.51 -18.32 10.30
CA ASP A 264 13.32 -17.21 9.80
C ASP A 264 13.10 -17.01 8.30
N VAL A 265 13.09 -18.11 7.53
CA VAL A 265 12.77 -18.08 6.10
C VAL A 265 11.34 -17.58 5.89
N ALA A 266 10.38 -18.15 6.63
CA ALA A 266 8.97 -17.80 6.48
C ALA A 266 8.63 -16.35 6.89
N LEU A 267 9.43 -15.73 7.77
CA LEU A 267 9.31 -14.30 8.10
C LEU A 267 9.89 -13.41 6.99
N ARG A 268 11.01 -13.81 6.36
CA ARG A 268 11.62 -13.05 5.27
C ARG A 268 10.77 -13.05 4.00
N GLU A 269 10.13 -14.19 3.71
CA GLU A 269 9.30 -14.35 2.51
C GLU A 269 7.90 -13.76 2.74
N PRO A 270 7.50 -12.73 1.96
CA PRO A 270 6.19 -12.12 2.07
C PRO A 270 5.11 -13.02 1.45
N THR A 271 4.52 -13.89 2.24
CA THR A 271 3.44 -14.79 1.82
C THR A 271 2.09 -14.40 2.44
N ASP A 272 1.03 -14.99 1.92
CA ASP A 272 -0.33 -14.89 2.47
C ASP A 272 -0.44 -15.37 3.94
N LYS A 273 0.60 -16.02 4.46
CA LYS A 273 0.67 -16.53 5.84
C LYS A 273 1.54 -15.70 6.77
N ARG A 274 2.35 -14.76 6.24
CA ARG A 274 3.36 -14.03 7.02
C ARG A 274 2.81 -13.39 8.29
N ILE A 275 1.61 -12.80 8.26
CA ILE A 275 0.99 -12.20 9.45
C ILE A 275 0.76 -13.22 10.59
N PHE A 276 0.39 -14.45 10.26
CA PHE A 276 0.20 -15.52 11.24
C PHE A 276 1.54 -16.09 11.71
N ILE A 277 2.55 -16.07 10.84
CA ILE A 277 3.92 -16.49 11.17
C ILE A 277 4.55 -15.51 12.15
N ILE A 278 4.33 -14.20 11.99
CA ILE A 278 4.74 -13.17 12.96
C ILE A 278 4.15 -13.48 14.34
N SER A 279 2.85 -13.75 14.43
CA SER A 279 2.22 -14.13 15.70
C SER A 279 2.86 -15.40 16.31
N LYS A 280 3.12 -16.41 15.49
CA LYS A 280 3.75 -17.65 15.95
C LYS A 280 5.19 -17.45 16.43
N ALA A 281 5.96 -16.59 15.74
CA ALA A 281 7.31 -16.22 16.13
C ALA A 281 7.32 -15.55 17.52
N MET A 282 6.39 -14.61 17.77
CA MET A 282 6.24 -13.98 19.08
C MET A 282 5.95 -15.01 20.18
N HIS A 283 5.08 -15.98 19.94
CA HIS A 283 4.80 -17.08 20.90
C HIS A 283 6.00 -18.00 21.13
N LYS A 284 6.92 -18.11 20.16
CA LYS A 284 8.18 -18.85 20.30
C LYS A 284 9.31 -18.03 20.95
N GLY A 285 9.05 -16.78 21.32
CA GLY A 285 9.99 -15.93 22.04
C GLY A 285 10.90 -15.08 21.17
N TYR A 286 10.60 -14.93 19.87
CA TYR A 286 11.28 -13.93 19.01
C TYR A 286 11.00 -12.53 19.55
N THR A 287 12.05 -11.71 19.61
CA THR A 287 11.92 -10.30 19.98
C THR A 287 11.31 -9.48 18.85
N ILE A 288 10.79 -8.31 19.18
CA ILE A 288 10.29 -7.35 18.18
C ILE A 288 11.38 -7.00 17.19
N ASP A 289 12.60 -6.72 17.66
CA ASP A 289 13.74 -6.38 16.81
C ASP A 289 14.09 -7.50 15.82
N GLN A 290 14.10 -8.76 16.30
CA GLN A 290 14.34 -9.92 15.42
C GLN A 290 13.27 -10.06 14.35
N ILE A 291 12.00 -9.87 14.71
CA ILE A 291 10.89 -9.92 13.74
C ILE A 291 11.00 -8.77 12.75
N HIS A 292 11.28 -7.56 13.24
CA HIS A 292 11.48 -6.39 12.38
C HIS A 292 12.66 -6.58 11.41
N ASP A 293 13.79 -7.11 11.89
CA ASP A 293 14.96 -7.35 11.04
C ASP A 293 14.68 -8.34 9.91
N LEU A 294 13.86 -9.33 10.16
CA LEU A 294 13.49 -10.35 9.17
C LEU A 294 12.39 -9.88 8.21
N THR A 295 11.39 -9.16 8.70
CA THR A 295 10.20 -8.77 7.93
C THR A 295 10.25 -7.35 7.40
N LYS A 296 10.96 -6.46 8.08
CA LYS A 296 10.92 -4.99 7.94
C LYS A 296 9.54 -4.37 8.24
N ILE A 297 8.72 -5.09 9.01
CA ILE A 297 7.42 -4.64 9.55
C ILE A 297 7.62 -4.14 10.96
#